data_4e37edb5e31055579d6e29105eed400a
#
_entry.id   4e37edb5e31055579d6e29105eed400a
#
_cell.length_a   1.000
_cell.length_b   1.000
_cell.length_c   1.000
_cell.angle_alpha   90.00
_cell.angle_beta   90.00
_cell.angle_gamma   90.00
#
_symmetry.space_group_name_H-M   'P 1'
#
loop_
_entity.id
_entity.type
_entity.pdbx_description
1 polymer ?
#
loop_
_entity_poly.entity_id
_entity_poly.type
_entity_poly.pdbx_seq_one_letter_code
_entity_poly.pdbx_strand_id
1 'polypeptide(L)'
;NILESGKSAVCLDPEHEYVDLAENLGGCFIDLMSGQYRINPLEPKTWDEGGTGDEDAPQAFRQCTKLSQHISFLKDFFRCYKDFDDRHIDTIEIMLGKLYNQFGISDSTDFGKLTAADYPILSDLYTLIEDEYKRYDKEQYQLYTADLLQEILLGLHSMCMGAESKFF
;
A
#
# COMPACT_ATOMS: atom_id res chain seq x y z
N ASN A 1 6.71 29.84 13.78
CA ASN A 1 5.52 29.17 13.25
C ASN A 1 5.95 28.21 12.13
N ILE A 2 5.47 26.94 12.17
CA ILE A 2 5.90 25.90 11.21
C ILE A 2 5.50 26.28 9.77
N LEU A 3 4.29 26.78 9.58
CA LEU A 3 3.78 27.15 8.26
C LEU A 3 4.46 28.41 7.70
N GLU A 4 4.79 29.38 8.53
CA GLU A 4 5.56 30.57 8.14
C GLU A 4 6.98 30.24 7.67
N SER A 5 7.52 29.11 8.12
CA SER A 5 8.83 28.60 7.66
C SER A 5 8.75 27.82 6.33
N GLY A 6 7.61 27.80 5.66
CA GLY A 6 7.40 27.09 4.39
C GLY A 6 7.30 25.57 4.52
N LYS A 7 7.08 25.06 5.73
CA LYS A 7 6.92 23.63 5.99
C LYS A 7 5.45 23.23 5.99
N SER A 8 5.15 22.03 5.56
CA SER A 8 3.84 21.42 5.65
C SER A 8 3.63 20.74 7.00
N ALA A 9 2.38 20.67 7.45
CA ALA A 9 1.97 19.89 8.62
C ALA A 9 0.84 18.92 8.21
N VAL A 10 0.94 17.69 8.68
CA VAL A 10 -0.12 16.69 8.58
C VAL A 10 -0.59 16.38 9.98
N CYS A 11 -1.90 16.47 10.21
CA CYS A 11 -2.52 16.20 11.50
C CYS A 11 -3.51 15.04 11.36
N LEU A 12 -3.41 14.06 12.26
CA LEU A 12 -4.45 13.05 12.44
C LEU A 12 -5.43 13.58 13.48
N ASP A 13 -6.67 13.84 13.04
CA ASP A 13 -7.71 14.52 13.83
C ASP A 13 -8.94 13.62 14.02
N PRO A 14 -8.95 12.76 15.06
CA PRO A 14 -10.05 11.84 15.28
C PRO A 14 -11.33 12.53 15.81
N GLU A 15 -11.23 13.76 16.31
CA GLU A 15 -12.34 14.49 16.93
C GLU A 15 -12.85 15.67 16.09
N HIS A 16 -12.29 15.87 14.89
CA HIS A 16 -12.66 16.97 13.97
C HIS A 16 -12.48 18.40 14.56
N GLU A 17 -11.48 18.59 15.41
CA GLU A 17 -11.20 19.88 16.04
C GLU A 17 -10.42 20.85 15.15
N TYR A 18 -9.73 20.34 14.12
CA TYR A 18 -8.83 21.13 13.26
C TYR A 18 -9.40 21.46 11.88
N VAL A 19 -10.67 21.15 11.61
CA VAL A 19 -11.31 21.41 10.30
C VAL A 19 -11.23 22.90 9.92
N ASP A 20 -11.77 23.76 10.78
CA ASP A 20 -11.77 25.21 10.54
C ASP A 20 -10.35 25.79 10.45
N LEU A 21 -9.43 25.25 11.26
CA LEU A 21 -8.04 25.68 11.23
C LEU A 21 -7.36 25.31 9.92
N ALA A 22 -7.59 24.09 9.43
CA ALA A 22 -7.02 23.62 8.16
C ALA A 22 -7.52 24.50 6.99
N GLU A 23 -8.83 24.75 6.93
CA GLU A 23 -9.44 25.60 5.90
C GLU A 23 -8.91 27.05 5.95
N ASN A 24 -8.83 27.65 7.14
CA ASN A 24 -8.34 29.02 7.31
C ASN A 24 -6.87 29.18 6.96
N LEU A 25 -6.08 28.11 7.01
CA LEU A 25 -4.66 28.09 6.66
C LEU A 25 -4.40 27.67 5.19
N GLY A 26 -5.47 27.49 4.41
CA GLY A 26 -5.37 27.06 3.00
C GLY A 26 -4.97 25.59 2.85
N GLY A 27 -5.16 24.80 3.89
CA GLY A 27 -5.00 23.35 3.86
C GLY A 27 -6.24 22.62 3.37
N CYS A 28 -6.20 21.29 3.38
CA CYS A 28 -7.36 20.46 3.10
C CYS A 28 -7.67 19.54 4.28
N PHE A 29 -8.95 19.28 4.49
CA PHE A 29 -9.44 18.28 5.42
C PHE A 29 -9.95 17.07 4.65
N ILE A 30 -9.48 15.88 5.02
CA ILE A 30 -9.86 14.62 4.39
C ILE A 30 -10.57 13.75 5.43
N ASP A 31 -11.89 13.65 5.31
CA ASP A 31 -12.69 12.79 6.17
C ASP A 31 -12.73 11.35 5.61
N LEU A 32 -11.91 10.48 6.18
CA LEU A 32 -11.87 9.08 5.82
C LEU A 32 -13.13 8.31 6.27
N MET A 33 -13.82 8.80 7.31
CA MET A 33 -15.03 8.14 7.83
C MET A 33 -16.26 8.37 6.95
N SER A 34 -16.25 9.45 6.15
CA SER A 34 -17.37 9.76 5.23
C SER A 34 -17.51 8.76 4.08
N GLY A 35 -16.45 7.98 3.77
CA GLY A 35 -16.41 7.11 2.61
C GLY A 35 -16.26 7.84 1.26
N GLN A 36 -16.06 9.17 1.27
CA GLN A 36 -15.80 9.95 0.06
C GLN A 36 -14.36 9.78 -0.43
N TYR A 37 -13.45 9.52 0.49
CA TYR A 37 -12.03 9.33 0.21
C TYR A 37 -11.63 7.91 0.57
N ARG A 38 -10.80 7.32 -0.29
CA ARG A 38 -10.24 5.99 -0.08
C ARG A 38 -8.73 6.05 -0.17
N ILE A 39 -8.07 5.24 0.65
CA ILE A 39 -6.62 5.11 0.61
C ILE A 39 -6.30 3.84 -0.19
N ASN A 40 -5.56 3.97 -1.29
CA ASN A 40 -4.99 2.82 -1.98
C ASN A 40 -3.59 2.53 -1.42
N PRO A 41 -3.42 1.54 -0.53
CA PRO A 41 -2.10 1.22 -0.01
C PRO A 41 -1.19 0.60 -1.07
N LEU A 42 -1.73 0.10 -2.19
CA LEU A 42 -0.95 -0.50 -3.28
C LEU A 42 -0.39 0.53 -4.27
N GLU A 43 -0.72 1.81 -4.13
CA GLU A 43 -0.13 2.88 -4.92
C GLU A 43 1.26 3.25 -4.35
N PRO A 44 2.36 2.98 -5.07
CA PRO A 44 3.70 3.38 -4.64
C PRO A 44 3.81 4.89 -4.56
N LYS A 45 4.21 5.41 -3.40
CA LYS A 45 4.44 6.85 -3.25
C LYS A 45 5.74 7.23 -3.91
N THR A 46 5.66 8.22 -4.80
CA THR A 46 6.83 8.89 -5.33
C THR A 46 7.28 9.93 -4.31
N TRP A 47 8.39 9.67 -3.64
CA TRP A 47 9.05 10.71 -2.87
C TRP A 47 9.74 11.62 -3.88
N ASP A 48 9.41 12.92 -3.86
CA ASP A 48 10.13 13.89 -4.66
C ASP A 48 11.60 13.85 -4.31
N GLU A 49 12.45 13.56 -5.29
CA GLU A 49 13.91 13.57 -5.13
C GLU A 49 14.46 14.99 -4.82
N GLY A 50 13.59 16.01 -4.79
CA GLY A 50 13.91 17.41 -4.50
C GLY A 50 14.00 17.79 -3.02
N GLY A 51 13.68 16.88 -2.10
CA GLY A 51 13.78 17.13 -0.66
C GLY A 51 15.04 16.52 -0.07
N THR A 52 16.08 17.32 0.07
CA THR A 52 17.28 17.02 0.89
C THR A 52 17.82 15.60 0.66
N GLY A 53 18.40 15.37 -0.51
CA GLY A 53 19.27 14.22 -0.70
C GLY A 53 20.37 14.33 0.34
N ASP A 54 20.29 13.49 1.36
CA ASP A 54 21.40 13.26 2.25
C ASP A 54 22.51 12.69 1.37
N GLU A 55 23.42 13.54 0.90
CA GLU A 55 24.56 13.15 0.05
C GLU A 55 25.43 12.10 0.75
N ASP A 56 25.28 12.00 2.07
CA ASP A 56 25.98 11.04 2.94
C ASP A 56 25.23 9.69 3.09
N ALA A 57 24.03 9.54 2.52
CA ALA A 57 23.32 8.26 2.59
C ALA A 57 24.12 7.14 1.90
N PRO A 58 24.28 5.97 2.54
CA PRO A 58 25.03 4.85 1.96
C PRO A 58 24.51 4.48 0.56
N GLN A 59 25.44 4.21 -0.36
CA GLN A 59 25.12 3.91 -1.77
C GLN A 59 24.14 2.74 -1.94
N ALA A 60 24.07 1.81 -0.97
CA ALA A 60 23.10 0.73 -0.92
C ALA A 60 21.64 1.24 -0.77
N PHE A 61 21.42 2.36 -0.12
CA PHE A 61 20.09 2.98 0.00
C PHE A 61 19.63 3.66 -1.30
N ARG A 62 20.58 4.07 -2.15
CA ARG A 62 20.27 4.70 -3.45
C ARG A 62 19.92 3.68 -4.53
N GLN A 63 20.18 2.39 -4.30
CA GLN A 63 19.92 1.32 -5.26
C GLN A 63 18.60 0.58 -5.04
N CYS A 64 17.88 0.86 -3.92
CA CYS A 64 16.54 0.30 -3.75
C CYS A 64 15.59 0.95 -4.75
N THR A 65 14.97 0.13 -5.59
CA THR A 65 13.96 0.59 -6.53
C THR A 65 12.73 1.05 -5.77
N LYS A 66 12.02 2.02 -6.31
CA LYS A 66 10.81 2.57 -5.70
C LYS A 66 9.76 1.48 -5.38
N LEU A 67 9.61 0.50 -6.27
CA LEU A 67 8.70 -0.63 -6.06
C LEU A 67 9.15 -1.55 -4.92
N SER A 68 10.42 -1.92 -4.85
CA SER A 68 10.96 -2.77 -3.77
C SER A 68 10.79 -2.13 -2.40
N GLN A 69 11.00 -0.81 -2.28
CA GLN A 69 10.76 -0.07 -1.03
C GLN A 69 9.28 -0.08 -0.66
N HIS A 70 8.41 0.08 -1.64
CA HIS A 70 6.97 0.05 -1.42
C HIS A 70 6.48 -1.34 -1.01
N ILE A 71 6.98 -2.41 -1.62
CA ILE A 71 6.68 -3.79 -1.20
C ILE A 71 7.14 -4.03 0.25
N SER A 72 8.30 -3.52 0.64
CA SER A 72 8.76 -3.60 2.04
C SER A 72 7.81 -2.89 2.99
N PHE A 73 7.32 -1.69 2.62
CA PHE A 73 6.28 -0.99 3.37
C PHE A 73 4.99 -1.82 3.47
N LEU A 74 4.54 -2.43 2.37
CA LEU A 74 3.33 -3.26 2.37
C LEU A 74 3.46 -4.49 3.25
N LYS A 75 4.64 -5.11 3.32
CA LYS A 75 4.91 -6.23 4.25
C LYS A 75 4.69 -5.80 5.70
N ASP A 76 5.19 -4.63 6.10
CA ASP A 76 4.99 -4.10 7.44
C ASP A 76 3.53 -3.70 7.68
N PHE A 77 2.88 -3.09 6.69
CA PHE A 77 1.46 -2.75 6.74
C PHE A 77 0.58 -3.98 7.01
N PHE A 78 0.74 -5.07 6.24
CA PHE A 78 -0.05 -6.27 6.44
C PHE A 78 0.27 -6.97 7.77
N ARG A 79 1.52 -6.94 8.21
CA ARG A 79 1.94 -7.46 9.51
C ARG A 79 1.24 -6.73 10.67
N CYS A 80 1.19 -5.40 10.60
CA CYS A 80 0.52 -4.58 11.61
C CYS A 80 -1.02 -4.73 11.57
N TYR A 81 -1.58 -4.91 10.37
CA TYR A 81 -3.03 -4.95 10.19
C TYR A 81 -3.67 -6.24 10.74
N LYS A 82 -3.08 -7.40 10.53
CA LYS A 82 -3.69 -8.71 10.86
C LYS A 82 -2.82 -9.66 11.66
N ASP A 83 -1.70 -9.19 12.19
CA ASP A 83 -0.76 -10.05 12.93
C ASP A 83 -0.35 -11.32 12.14
N PHE A 84 -0.18 -11.14 10.82
CA PHE A 84 0.27 -12.20 9.94
C PHE A 84 1.70 -12.64 10.27
N ASP A 85 1.93 -13.95 10.31
CA ASP A 85 3.27 -14.51 10.48
C ASP A 85 4.13 -14.36 9.21
N ASP A 86 5.42 -14.70 9.30
CA ASP A 86 6.35 -14.54 8.17
C ASP A 86 5.94 -15.35 6.93
N ARG A 87 5.29 -16.51 7.09
CA ARG A 87 4.83 -17.32 5.96
C ARG A 87 3.70 -16.64 5.18
N HIS A 88 2.77 -16.00 5.91
CA HIS A 88 1.72 -15.20 5.28
C HIS A 88 2.31 -14.01 4.54
N ILE A 89 3.24 -13.31 5.19
CA ILE A 89 3.89 -12.11 4.60
C ILE A 89 4.71 -12.46 3.35
N ASP A 90 5.48 -13.54 3.38
CA ASP A 90 6.24 -13.99 2.21
C ASP A 90 5.32 -14.45 1.07
N THR A 91 4.19 -15.08 1.40
CA THR A 91 3.16 -15.42 0.41
C THR A 91 2.52 -14.17 -0.19
N ILE A 92 2.18 -13.17 0.63
CA ILE A 92 1.64 -11.88 0.17
C ILE A 92 2.68 -11.16 -0.73
N GLU A 93 3.97 -11.19 -0.41
CA GLU A 93 5.02 -10.62 -1.25
C GLU A 93 5.03 -11.25 -2.65
N ILE A 94 4.92 -12.58 -2.73
CA ILE A 94 4.82 -13.30 -4.02
C ILE A 94 3.58 -12.83 -4.80
N MET A 95 2.42 -12.69 -4.11
CA MET A 95 1.18 -12.24 -4.74
C MET A 95 1.27 -10.79 -5.22
N LEU A 96 1.88 -9.91 -4.43
CA LEU A 96 2.14 -8.52 -4.83
C LEU A 96 3.04 -8.44 -6.06
N GLY A 97 4.12 -9.25 -6.12
CA GLY A 97 4.97 -9.33 -7.29
C GLY A 97 4.23 -9.76 -8.55
N LYS A 98 3.36 -10.78 -8.45
CA LYS A 98 2.49 -11.21 -9.55
C LYS A 98 1.51 -10.10 -9.96
N LEU A 99 0.87 -9.45 -8.98
CA LEU A 99 -0.10 -8.40 -9.22
C LEU A 99 0.51 -7.20 -9.95
N TYR A 100 1.61 -6.65 -9.44
CA TYR A 100 2.28 -5.53 -10.10
C TYR A 100 2.74 -5.89 -11.52
N ASN A 101 3.22 -7.11 -11.73
CA ASN A 101 3.59 -7.57 -13.07
C ASN A 101 2.38 -7.63 -14.02
N GLN A 102 1.20 -8.04 -13.56
CA GLN A 102 -0.04 -8.01 -14.36
C GLN A 102 -0.42 -6.58 -14.79
N PHE A 103 -0.15 -5.59 -13.94
CA PHE A 103 -0.37 -4.17 -14.22
C PHE A 103 0.79 -3.53 -15.01
N GLY A 104 1.82 -4.31 -15.40
CA GLY A 104 2.97 -3.81 -16.13
C GLY A 104 3.90 -2.92 -15.30
N ILE A 105 3.79 -2.99 -13.97
CA ILE A 105 4.58 -2.20 -13.02
C ILE A 105 5.78 -3.04 -12.57
N SER A 106 6.97 -2.46 -12.69
CA SER A 106 8.24 -3.08 -12.33
C SER A 106 9.20 -2.04 -11.74
N ASP A 107 10.37 -2.48 -11.34
CA ASP A 107 11.42 -1.60 -10.83
C ASP A 107 11.89 -0.54 -11.84
N SER A 108 11.70 -0.77 -13.13
CA SER A 108 12.02 0.18 -14.20
C SER A 108 10.88 1.14 -14.57
N THR A 109 9.73 1.03 -13.91
CA THR A 109 8.55 1.85 -14.21
C THR A 109 8.77 3.31 -13.81
N ASP A 110 8.45 4.23 -14.73
CA ASP A 110 8.42 5.66 -14.45
C ASP A 110 7.08 6.02 -13.78
N PHE A 111 7.08 6.01 -12.44
CA PHE A 111 5.89 6.29 -11.64
C PHE A 111 5.33 7.71 -11.84
N GLY A 112 6.13 8.66 -12.31
CA GLY A 112 5.66 10.04 -12.60
C GLY A 112 4.70 10.13 -13.78
N LYS A 113 4.60 9.08 -14.60
CA LYS A 113 3.68 9.00 -15.74
C LYS A 113 2.38 8.27 -15.44
N LEU A 114 2.30 7.61 -14.31
CA LEU A 114 1.13 6.84 -13.91
C LEU A 114 0.13 7.74 -13.16
N THR A 115 -1.13 7.40 -13.31
CA THR A 115 -2.25 7.99 -12.57
C THR A 115 -2.77 7.00 -11.53
N ALA A 116 -3.59 7.44 -10.59
CA ALA A 116 -4.19 6.57 -9.58
C ALA A 116 -4.95 5.37 -10.19
N ALA A 117 -5.49 5.52 -11.41
CA ALA A 117 -6.21 4.45 -12.11
C ALA A 117 -5.30 3.35 -12.70
N ASP A 118 -4.01 3.62 -12.81
CA ASP A 118 -3.04 2.67 -13.37
C ASP A 118 -2.50 1.69 -12.32
N TYR A 119 -2.81 1.93 -11.05
CA TYR A 119 -2.35 1.07 -9.95
C TYR A 119 -3.39 0.03 -9.56
N PRO A 120 -2.95 -1.17 -9.14
CA PRO A 120 -3.85 -2.15 -8.54
C PRO A 120 -4.44 -1.61 -7.23
N ILE A 121 -5.60 -2.13 -6.86
CA ILE A 121 -6.25 -1.89 -5.57
C ILE A 121 -6.34 -3.17 -4.75
N LEU A 122 -6.71 -3.07 -3.48
CA LEU A 122 -6.76 -4.24 -2.59
C LEU A 122 -7.72 -5.34 -3.06
N SER A 123 -8.82 -4.98 -3.73
CA SER A 123 -9.73 -5.98 -4.31
C SER A 123 -9.10 -6.74 -5.47
N ASP A 124 -8.16 -6.16 -6.21
CA ASP A 124 -7.42 -6.87 -7.26
C ASP A 124 -6.47 -7.89 -6.62
N LEU A 125 -5.79 -7.51 -5.53
CA LEU A 125 -4.97 -8.44 -4.76
C LEU A 125 -5.80 -9.61 -4.22
N TYR A 126 -6.97 -9.31 -3.64
CA TYR A 126 -7.87 -10.33 -3.13
C TYR A 126 -8.31 -11.30 -4.23
N THR A 127 -8.73 -10.77 -5.37
CA THR A 127 -9.16 -11.56 -6.54
C THR A 127 -8.03 -12.43 -7.07
N LEU A 128 -6.81 -11.90 -7.16
CA LEU A 128 -5.64 -12.67 -7.58
C LEU A 128 -5.39 -13.86 -6.63
N ILE A 129 -5.41 -13.63 -5.32
CA ILE A 129 -5.20 -14.68 -4.32
C ILE A 129 -6.33 -15.72 -4.39
N GLU A 130 -7.58 -15.29 -4.57
CA GLU A 130 -8.72 -16.19 -4.74
C GLU A 130 -8.59 -17.06 -5.99
N ASP A 131 -8.13 -16.49 -7.09
CA ASP A 131 -7.88 -17.23 -8.33
C ASP A 131 -6.72 -18.23 -8.18
N GLU A 132 -5.64 -17.84 -7.50
CA GLU A 132 -4.54 -18.75 -7.19
C GLU A 132 -5.00 -19.89 -6.27
N TYR A 133 -5.86 -19.61 -5.29
CA TYR A 133 -6.46 -20.65 -4.44
C TYR A 133 -7.33 -21.62 -5.23
N LYS A 134 -8.20 -21.13 -6.13
CA LYS A 134 -9.09 -21.97 -6.97
C LYS A 134 -8.30 -22.85 -7.95
N ARG A 135 -7.14 -22.36 -8.43
CA ARG A 135 -6.27 -23.08 -9.39
C ARG A 135 -5.19 -23.91 -8.71
N TYR A 136 -5.15 -23.91 -7.37
CA TYR A 136 -4.09 -24.58 -6.63
C TYR A 136 -4.08 -26.09 -6.92
N ASP A 137 -2.94 -26.58 -7.42
CA ASP A 137 -2.72 -27.99 -7.68
C ASP A 137 -1.69 -28.55 -6.69
N LYS A 138 -2.14 -29.50 -5.87
CA LYS A 138 -1.30 -30.16 -4.85
C LYS A 138 -0.17 -31.02 -5.42
N GLU A 139 -0.27 -31.40 -6.69
CA GLU A 139 0.73 -32.23 -7.37
C GLU A 139 1.85 -31.38 -7.98
N GLN A 140 1.64 -30.07 -8.10
CA GLN A 140 2.65 -29.15 -8.61
C GLN A 140 3.41 -28.49 -7.45
N TYR A 141 4.72 -28.32 -7.63
CA TYR A 141 5.55 -27.59 -6.67
C TYR A 141 5.16 -26.12 -6.66
N GLN A 142 4.83 -25.61 -5.47
CA GLN A 142 4.52 -24.21 -5.21
C GLN A 142 5.26 -23.74 -3.94
N LEU A 143 5.61 -22.45 -3.90
CA LEU A 143 6.28 -21.86 -2.73
C LEU A 143 5.33 -21.62 -1.54
N TYR A 144 4.03 -21.68 -1.77
CA TYR A 144 2.97 -21.46 -0.79
C TYR A 144 1.98 -22.63 -0.81
N THR A 145 1.17 -22.75 0.24
CA THR A 145 0.13 -23.80 0.36
C THR A 145 -1.27 -23.21 0.14
N ALA A 146 -2.23 -24.07 -0.17
CA ALA A 146 -3.64 -23.67 -0.27
C ALA A 146 -4.16 -23.12 1.07
N ASP A 147 -3.73 -23.69 2.20
CA ASP A 147 -4.13 -23.26 3.52
C ASP A 147 -3.67 -21.82 3.80
N LEU A 148 -2.42 -21.47 3.45
CA LEU A 148 -1.92 -20.10 3.56
C LEU A 148 -2.73 -19.11 2.72
N LEU A 149 -3.07 -19.48 1.49
CA LEU A 149 -3.91 -18.62 0.65
C LEU A 149 -5.29 -18.40 1.28
N GLN A 150 -5.90 -19.45 1.83
CA GLN A 150 -7.19 -19.36 2.50
C GLN A 150 -7.14 -18.50 3.77
N GLU A 151 -6.09 -18.64 4.58
CA GLU A 151 -5.87 -17.83 5.78
C GLU A 151 -5.69 -16.34 5.43
N ILE A 152 -4.92 -16.04 4.38
CA ILE A 152 -4.75 -14.67 3.88
C ILE A 152 -6.07 -14.10 3.36
N LEU A 153 -6.84 -14.86 2.56
CA LEU A 153 -8.15 -14.43 2.08
C LEU A 153 -9.09 -14.11 3.23
N LEU A 154 -9.13 -14.97 4.26
CA LEU A 154 -9.94 -14.73 5.45
C LEU A 154 -9.50 -13.45 6.18
N GLY A 155 -8.19 -13.24 6.34
CA GLY A 155 -7.64 -12.05 6.98
C GLY A 155 -7.92 -10.76 6.23
N LEU A 156 -7.88 -10.79 4.90
CA LEU A 156 -8.10 -9.61 4.05
C LEU A 156 -9.59 -9.36 3.73
N HIS A 157 -10.47 -10.29 4.03
CA HIS A 157 -11.88 -10.20 3.63
C HIS A 157 -12.55 -8.90 4.10
N SER A 158 -12.35 -8.50 5.35
CA SER A 158 -12.98 -7.28 5.89
C SER A 158 -12.52 -6.03 5.16
N MET A 159 -11.23 -5.94 4.85
CA MET A 159 -10.60 -4.82 4.16
C MET A 159 -11.02 -4.73 2.69
N CYS A 160 -11.13 -5.87 2.00
CA CYS A 160 -11.38 -5.90 0.56
C CYS A 160 -12.87 -5.98 0.20
N MET A 161 -13.65 -6.73 0.95
CA MET A 161 -15.05 -7.07 0.64
C MET A 161 -16.03 -6.78 1.78
N GLY A 162 -15.53 -6.51 3.00
CA GLY A 162 -16.34 -6.36 4.20
C GLY A 162 -16.52 -4.92 4.64
N ALA A 163 -16.72 -4.73 5.94
CA ALA A 163 -17.06 -3.45 6.54
C ALA A 163 -15.98 -2.37 6.38
N GLU A 164 -14.71 -2.78 6.24
CA GLU A 164 -13.57 -1.86 6.12
C GLU A 164 -13.25 -1.46 4.68
N SER A 165 -13.90 -2.09 3.68
CA SER A 165 -13.66 -1.80 2.24
C SER A 165 -14.00 -0.36 1.83
N LYS A 166 -14.73 0.36 2.66
CA LYS A 166 -15.04 1.78 2.44
C LYS A 166 -13.83 2.71 2.64
N PHE A 167 -12.78 2.23 3.31
CA PHE A 167 -11.56 3.01 3.57
C PHE A 167 -10.46 2.78 2.52
N PHE A 168 -10.58 1.69 1.75
CA PHE A 168 -9.57 1.24 0.79
C PHE A 168 -10.09 1.15 -0.65
#